data_a3b39003abbbe85383906eb9d7aec3c3
#
_entry.id   a3b39003abbbe85383906eb9d7aec3c3
#
_cell.length_a   1.000
_cell.length_b   1.000
_cell.length_c   1.000
_cell.angle_alpha   90.00
_cell.angle_beta   90.00
_cell.angle_gamma   90.00
#
_symmetry.space_group_name_H-M   'P 1'
#
loop_
_entity.id
_entity.type
_entity.pdbx_description
1 polymer ?
#
loop_
_entity_poly.entity_id
_entity_poly.type
_entity_poly.pdbx_seq_one_letter_code
_entity_poly.pdbx_strand_id
1 'polypeptide(L)'
;KKYPLLDEIVLMDSNSTDRTREIAESLGIPVYIHQQTLPQYGAREGKGEALWKSLYVTKGDIIIWIDSDIVNIHPRFVYGVVGPLLLNRNIHFVKGFYQRPLKTGRRVQSTGGGRVTELTARPLINLFYPELSGVIQPLSGEYGGRRKVLENLTFFTGYGVETGLLIDVFEKYGLSAIAQVDLLERIHHNQSLTALSRMSFVIIQAVLKKLEGRFKQPLFEDINRSMKIVQYESGNYYLEVKEIIEQDRPPMISLPEYLAKFYPNEKI
;
A
#
# COMPACT_ATOMS: atom_id res chain seq x y z
N LYS A 1 -11.72 19.00 -11.97
CA LYS A 1 -11.91 18.87 -13.44
C LYS A 1 -11.28 20.02 -14.26
N LYS A 2 -10.40 20.80 -13.66
CA LYS A 2 -9.70 21.90 -14.39
C LYS A 2 -8.68 21.35 -15.41
N TYR A 3 -8.16 20.15 -15.15
CA TYR A 3 -7.23 19.44 -16.04
C TYR A 3 -7.67 17.96 -16.08
N PRO A 4 -8.29 17.49 -17.18
CA PRO A 4 -8.79 16.13 -17.30
C PRO A 4 -7.61 15.16 -17.56
N LEU A 5 -6.87 14.83 -16.50
CA LEU A 5 -5.78 13.85 -16.55
C LEU A 5 -6.27 12.45 -16.17
N LEU A 6 -7.37 12.36 -15.43
CA LEU A 6 -7.94 11.11 -14.94
C LEU A 6 -9.23 10.78 -15.66
N ASP A 7 -9.33 9.57 -16.19
CA ASP A 7 -10.54 9.04 -16.80
C ASP A 7 -11.59 8.68 -15.73
N GLU A 8 -11.14 8.18 -14.58
CA GLU A 8 -12.01 7.83 -13.46
C GLU A 8 -11.36 8.13 -12.10
N ILE A 9 -12.20 8.39 -11.11
CA ILE A 9 -11.83 8.51 -9.70
C ILE A 9 -12.84 7.67 -8.93
N VAL A 10 -12.37 6.77 -8.08
CA VAL A 10 -13.22 5.93 -7.22
C VAL A 10 -12.76 6.00 -5.77
N LEU A 11 -13.68 5.86 -4.85
CA LEU A 11 -13.37 5.65 -3.43
C LEU A 11 -13.54 4.15 -3.11
N MET A 12 -12.45 3.53 -2.64
CA MET A 12 -12.51 2.19 -2.03
C MET A 12 -12.70 2.36 -0.53
N ASP A 13 -13.91 2.13 -0.06
CA ASP A 13 -14.29 2.31 1.33
C ASP A 13 -14.17 1.01 2.12
N SER A 14 -13.64 1.09 3.34
CA SER A 14 -13.51 -0.03 4.28
C SER A 14 -14.67 -0.10 5.29
N ASN A 15 -15.86 0.24 4.83
CA ASN A 15 -17.08 0.33 5.65
C ASN A 15 -17.02 1.45 6.70
N SER A 16 -16.61 2.64 6.27
CA SER A 16 -16.56 3.84 7.12
C SER A 16 -17.91 4.14 7.79
N THR A 17 -17.85 4.53 9.05
CA THR A 17 -19.03 4.89 9.87
C THR A 17 -19.26 6.38 10.00
N ASP A 18 -18.33 7.18 9.45
CA ASP A 18 -18.39 8.63 9.39
C ASP A 18 -19.03 9.12 8.07
N ARG A 19 -18.91 10.40 7.77
CA ARG A 19 -19.45 11.00 6.56
C ARG A 19 -18.65 10.78 5.28
N THR A 20 -17.63 9.91 5.31
CA THR A 20 -16.72 9.70 4.17
C THR A 20 -17.47 9.35 2.88
N ARG A 21 -18.43 8.41 2.96
CA ARG A 21 -19.22 7.98 1.78
C ARG A 21 -20.13 9.09 1.28
N GLU A 22 -20.87 9.72 2.19
CA GLU A 22 -21.77 10.85 1.87
C GLU A 22 -21.02 11.97 1.13
N ILE A 23 -19.82 12.33 1.60
CA ILE A 23 -19.00 13.36 0.98
C ILE A 23 -18.55 12.94 -0.42
N ALA A 24 -18.08 11.71 -0.61
CA ALA A 24 -17.65 11.23 -1.91
C ALA A 24 -18.80 11.22 -2.92
N GLU A 25 -19.97 10.72 -2.53
CA GLU A 25 -21.17 10.68 -3.36
C GLU A 25 -21.66 12.08 -3.73
N SER A 26 -21.61 13.04 -2.79
CA SER A 26 -21.96 14.45 -3.06
C SER A 26 -21.05 15.11 -4.09
N LEU A 27 -19.82 14.62 -4.25
CA LEU A 27 -18.85 15.05 -5.26
C LEU A 27 -18.97 14.29 -6.59
N GLY A 28 -19.93 13.34 -6.67
CA GLY A 28 -20.13 12.48 -7.83
C GLY A 28 -19.01 11.45 -8.00
N ILE A 29 -18.34 11.05 -6.90
CA ILE A 29 -17.31 10.02 -6.90
C ILE A 29 -17.97 8.67 -6.57
N PRO A 30 -17.87 7.65 -7.43
CA PRO A 30 -18.35 6.30 -7.13
C PRO A 30 -17.66 5.73 -5.88
N VAL A 31 -18.47 5.16 -4.99
CA VAL A 31 -17.99 4.52 -3.76
C VAL A 31 -18.18 3.01 -3.87
N TYR A 32 -17.10 2.27 -3.64
CA TYR A 32 -17.11 0.81 -3.59
C TYR A 32 -16.71 0.34 -2.20
N ILE A 33 -17.63 -0.35 -1.51
CA ILE A 33 -17.33 -0.99 -0.24
C ILE A 33 -16.54 -2.26 -0.54
N HIS A 34 -15.27 -2.31 -0.11
CA HIS A 34 -14.41 -3.42 -0.49
C HIS A 34 -14.92 -4.77 0.03
N GLN A 35 -15.62 -4.81 1.17
CA GLN A 35 -16.24 -6.03 1.68
C GLN A 35 -17.32 -6.61 0.75
N GLN A 36 -17.94 -5.76 -0.06
CA GLN A 36 -18.98 -6.15 -1.02
C GLN A 36 -18.45 -6.42 -2.43
N THR A 37 -17.19 -6.07 -2.67
CA THR A 37 -16.52 -6.30 -3.96
C THR A 37 -15.91 -7.71 -3.95
N LEU A 38 -16.20 -8.53 -4.97
CA LEU A 38 -15.76 -9.92 -5.08
C LEU A 38 -16.07 -10.72 -3.79
N PRO A 39 -17.34 -10.76 -3.33
CA PRO A 39 -17.71 -11.34 -2.03
C PRO A 39 -17.39 -12.83 -1.92
N GLN A 40 -17.32 -13.57 -3.05
CA GLN A 40 -16.95 -14.99 -3.09
C GLN A 40 -15.51 -15.27 -2.63
N TYR A 41 -14.62 -14.26 -2.65
CA TYR A 41 -13.25 -14.35 -2.11
C TYR A 41 -13.18 -13.87 -0.65
N GLY A 42 -14.33 -13.53 -0.06
CA GLY A 42 -14.43 -13.04 1.29
C GLY A 42 -13.94 -11.60 1.45
N ALA A 43 -14.08 -11.08 2.67
CA ALA A 43 -13.60 -9.77 3.06
C ALA A 43 -12.50 -9.90 4.10
N ARG A 44 -11.30 -9.44 3.78
CA ARG A 44 -10.20 -9.33 4.73
C ARG A 44 -10.05 -7.87 5.13
N GLU A 45 -9.57 -7.65 6.33
CA GLU A 45 -9.28 -6.29 6.80
C GLU A 45 -7.92 -5.83 6.27
N GLY A 46 -7.81 -4.52 6.04
CA GLY A 46 -6.55 -3.87 5.74
C GLY A 46 -6.50 -3.12 4.42
N LYS A 47 -5.51 -2.26 4.31
CA LYS A 47 -5.31 -1.37 3.16
C LYS A 47 -5.13 -2.16 1.86
N GLY A 48 -4.27 -3.16 1.89
CA GLY A 48 -3.95 -3.93 0.68
C GLY A 48 -5.14 -4.69 0.11
N GLU A 49 -6.09 -5.11 0.95
CA GLU A 49 -7.34 -5.71 0.49
C GLU A 49 -8.16 -4.73 -0.38
N ALA A 50 -8.31 -3.49 0.08
CA ALA A 50 -8.98 -2.45 -0.68
C ALA A 50 -8.26 -2.15 -2.01
N LEU A 51 -6.92 -2.10 -1.99
CA LEU A 51 -6.11 -1.88 -3.20
C LEU A 51 -6.23 -3.04 -4.18
N TRP A 52 -6.20 -4.28 -3.72
CA TRP A 52 -6.39 -5.45 -4.57
C TRP A 52 -7.76 -5.43 -5.24
N LYS A 53 -8.82 -5.17 -4.49
CA LYS A 53 -10.19 -5.09 -5.02
C LYS A 53 -10.41 -3.89 -5.94
N SER A 54 -9.62 -2.82 -5.78
CA SER A 54 -9.69 -1.66 -6.68
C SER A 54 -9.32 -1.99 -8.12
N LEU A 55 -8.45 -2.99 -8.34
CA LEU A 55 -8.12 -3.47 -9.68
C LEU A 55 -9.35 -4.02 -10.42
N TYR A 56 -10.28 -4.62 -9.70
CA TYR A 56 -11.51 -5.17 -10.28
C TYR A 56 -12.53 -4.09 -10.62
N VAL A 57 -12.67 -3.04 -9.82
CA VAL A 57 -13.70 -2.01 -10.03
C VAL A 57 -13.27 -0.90 -10.99
N THR A 58 -11.98 -0.63 -11.10
CA THR A 58 -11.44 0.38 -12.02
C THR A 58 -11.19 -0.18 -13.42
N LYS A 59 -11.07 0.69 -14.45
CA LYS A 59 -10.89 0.32 -15.86
C LYS A 59 -9.61 0.86 -16.49
N GLY A 60 -9.00 1.90 -15.91
CA GLY A 60 -7.82 2.58 -16.47
C GLY A 60 -6.61 1.66 -16.64
N ASP A 61 -5.78 1.91 -17.65
CA ASP A 61 -4.52 1.18 -17.91
C ASP A 61 -3.41 1.53 -16.92
N ILE A 62 -3.54 2.69 -16.29
CA ILE A 62 -2.69 3.18 -15.21
C ILE A 62 -3.56 3.34 -13.97
N ILE A 63 -3.13 2.74 -12.88
CA ILE A 63 -3.83 2.83 -11.60
C ILE A 63 -2.91 3.51 -10.61
N ILE A 64 -3.43 4.52 -9.94
CA ILE A 64 -2.74 5.20 -8.84
C ILE A 64 -3.60 5.16 -7.58
N TRP A 65 -2.93 5.03 -6.46
CA TRP A 65 -3.55 5.07 -5.14
C TRP A 65 -3.07 6.28 -4.37
N ILE A 66 -3.98 6.94 -3.70
CA ILE A 66 -3.74 8.11 -2.85
C ILE A 66 -4.55 7.90 -1.58
N ASP A 67 -3.89 8.00 -0.43
CA ASP A 67 -4.56 7.92 0.86
C ASP A 67 -5.55 9.08 1.01
N SER A 68 -6.75 8.81 1.54
CA SER A 68 -7.82 9.80 1.67
C SER A 68 -7.68 10.71 2.90
N ASP A 69 -6.71 10.44 3.79
CA ASP A 69 -6.46 11.18 5.03
C ASP A 69 -5.42 12.32 4.90
N ILE A 70 -5.06 12.70 3.68
CA ILE A 70 -4.10 13.76 3.42
C ILE A 70 -4.75 15.11 3.66
N VAL A 71 -4.23 15.88 4.62
CA VAL A 71 -4.76 17.19 4.99
C VAL A 71 -4.45 18.26 3.93
N ASN A 72 -3.25 18.24 3.37
CA ASN A 72 -2.75 19.23 2.40
C ASN A 72 -2.73 18.68 0.98
N ILE A 73 -3.82 18.00 0.56
CA ILE A 73 -3.91 17.41 -0.78
C ILE A 73 -3.70 18.48 -1.87
N HIS A 74 -2.91 18.15 -2.87
CA HIS A 74 -2.61 19.02 -4.01
C HIS A 74 -2.60 18.20 -5.31
N PRO A 75 -2.95 18.75 -6.47
CA PRO A 75 -2.93 18.04 -7.76
C PRO A 75 -1.62 17.34 -8.08
N ARG A 76 -0.48 17.77 -7.50
CA ARG A 76 0.84 17.12 -7.66
C ARG A 76 0.85 15.64 -7.22
N PHE A 77 0.00 15.26 -6.25
CA PHE A 77 -0.14 13.87 -5.83
C PHE A 77 -0.66 12.99 -6.96
N VAL A 78 -1.45 13.56 -7.88
CA VAL A 78 -1.94 12.89 -9.07
C VAL A 78 -0.90 12.96 -10.19
N TYR A 79 -0.59 14.19 -10.69
CA TYR A 79 0.26 14.31 -11.87
C TYR A 79 1.71 13.86 -11.62
N GLY A 80 2.19 13.95 -10.39
CA GLY A 80 3.50 13.43 -10.02
C GLY A 80 3.59 11.91 -10.21
N VAL A 81 2.59 11.17 -9.68
CA VAL A 81 2.59 9.70 -9.79
C VAL A 81 2.26 9.23 -11.22
N VAL A 82 1.31 9.88 -11.90
CA VAL A 82 0.92 9.52 -13.27
C VAL A 82 1.98 9.88 -14.30
N GLY A 83 2.67 11.02 -14.13
CA GLY A 83 3.60 11.59 -15.11
C GLY A 83 4.65 10.60 -15.63
N PRO A 84 5.46 9.97 -14.79
CA PRO A 84 6.47 9.00 -15.25
C PRO A 84 5.87 7.83 -16.02
N LEU A 85 4.68 7.35 -15.62
CA LEU A 85 3.99 6.25 -16.30
C LEU A 85 3.50 6.63 -17.70
N LEU A 86 3.11 7.89 -17.92
CA LEU A 86 2.70 8.39 -19.23
C LEU A 86 3.90 8.65 -20.13
N LEU A 87 4.95 9.26 -19.58
CA LEU A 87 6.09 9.76 -20.36
C LEU A 87 7.10 8.66 -20.72
N ASN A 88 7.18 7.59 -19.94
CA ASN A 88 8.16 6.52 -20.17
C ASN A 88 7.51 5.13 -20.06
N ARG A 89 7.42 4.43 -21.18
CA ARG A 89 6.83 3.09 -21.26
C ARG A 89 7.58 2.02 -20.46
N ASN A 90 8.86 2.25 -20.17
CA ASN A 90 9.68 1.32 -19.37
C ASN A 90 9.43 1.46 -17.86
N ILE A 91 8.81 2.57 -17.44
CA ILE A 91 8.38 2.71 -16.04
C ILE A 91 7.08 1.94 -15.84
N HIS A 92 7.12 1.01 -14.89
CA HIS A 92 6.01 0.13 -14.55
C HIS A 92 5.35 0.49 -13.23
N PHE A 93 6.14 1.10 -12.32
CA PHE A 93 5.71 1.44 -10.97
C PHE A 93 6.32 2.76 -10.53
N VAL A 94 5.54 3.58 -9.83
CA VAL A 94 5.98 4.89 -9.33
C VAL A 94 5.66 4.99 -7.85
N LYS A 95 6.66 5.39 -7.06
CA LYS A 95 6.52 5.69 -5.63
C LYS A 95 6.63 7.19 -5.40
N GLY A 96 5.65 7.78 -4.73
CA GLY A 96 5.76 9.12 -4.20
C GLY A 96 6.65 9.17 -2.96
N PHE A 97 7.38 10.28 -2.79
CA PHE A 97 8.02 10.62 -1.53
C PHE A 97 7.76 12.09 -1.19
N TYR A 98 7.90 12.43 0.07
CA TYR A 98 7.60 13.77 0.57
C TYR A 98 8.23 13.99 1.94
N GLN A 99 8.38 15.25 2.32
CA GLN A 99 8.76 15.61 3.67
C GLN A 99 7.58 15.34 4.63
N ARG A 100 7.90 14.74 5.77
CA ARG A 100 6.94 14.47 6.85
C ARG A 100 7.36 15.25 8.10
N PRO A 101 6.89 16.48 8.28
CA PRO A 101 7.16 17.23 9.50
C PRO A 101 6.52 16.53 10.70
N LEU A 102 7.29 16.38 11.78
CA LEU A 102 6.80 15.83 13.04
C LEU A 102 6.30 16.98 13.90
N LYS A 103 5.02 17.00 14.24
CA LYS A 103 4.47 17.91 15.23
C LYS A 103 4.59 17.29 16.62
N THR A 104 5.41 17.86 17.50
CA THR A 104 5.51 17.49 18.90
C THR A 104 5.06 18.68 19.74
N GLY A 105 3.78 18.71 20.14
CA GLY A 105 3.17 19.84 20.81
C GLY A 105 3.16 21.10 19.91
N ARG A 106 3.76 22.21 20.38
CA ARG A 106 3.89 23.47 19.61
C ARG A 106 5.12 23.50 18.69
N ARG A 107 6.00 22.49 18.73
CA ARG A 107 7.21 22.44 17.89
C ARG A 107 6.94 21.58 16.65
N VAL A 108 7.37 22.10 15.50
CA VAL A 108 7.37 21.37 14.23
C VAL A 108 8.83 21.06 13.91
N GLN A 109 9.18 19.77 13.88
CA GLN A 109 10.47 19.31 13.37
C GLN A 109 10.28 18.95 11.91
N SER A 110 11.12 19.48 11.05
CA SER A 110 11.09 19.21 9.60
C SER A 110 11.41 17.74 9.26
N THR A 111 12.04 17.03 10.18
CA THR A 111 12.44 15.62 10.07
C THR A 111 11.92 14.83 11.26
N GLY A 112 11.69 13.52 11.10
CA GLY A 112 11.27 12.63 12.20
C GLY A 112 9.94 11.88 11.94
N GLY A 113 9.25 12.17 10.84
CA GLY A 113 8.20 11.31 10.30
C GLY A 113 8.81 10.07 9.63
N GLY A 114 8.00 9.02 9.44
CA GLY A 114 8.47 7.79 8.79
C GLY A 114 9.26 6.85 9.69
N ARG A 115 8.99 6.86 11.00
CA ARG A 115 9.68 6.00 11.99
C ARG A 115 9.74 4.53 11.60
N VAL A 116 8.64 3.96 11.09
CA VAL A 116 8.60 2.56 10.61
C VAL A 116 9.48 2.38 9.37
N THR A 117 9.53 3.37 8.49
CA THR A 117 10.44 3.35 7.34
C THR A 117 11.88 3.23 7.81
N GLU A 118 12.33 4.13 8.69
CA GLU A 118 13.75 4.20 9.08
C GLU A 118 14.15 3.07 10.06
N LEU A 119 13.24 2.63 10.94
CA LEU A 119 13.54 1.63 11.96
C LEU A 119 13.22 0.19 11.57
N THR A 120 12.47 -0.03 10.49
CA THR A 120 12.05 -1.37 10.07
C THR A 120 12.27 -1.61 8.58
N ALA A 121 11.56 -0.88 7.71
CA ALA A 121 11.61 -1.18 6.29
C ALA A 121 12.98 -0.94 5.67
N ARG A 122 13.64 0.17 6.00
CA ARG A 122 14.97 0.49 5.46
C ARG A 122 16.05 -0.50 5.89
N PRO A 123 16.18 -0.91 7.17
CA PRO A 123 17.10 -1.98 7.57
C PRO A 123 16.83 -3.29 6.83
N LEU A 124 15.58 -3.72 6.70
CA LEU A 124 15.23 -4.96 6.00
C LEU A 124 15.57 -4.89 4.52
N ILE A 125 15.26 -3.76 3.86
CA ILE A 125 15.61 -3.53 2.46
C ILE A 125 17.12 -3.55 2.27
N ASN A 126 17.90 -2.87 3.11
CA ASN A 126 19.36 -2.86 3.02
C ASN A 126 19.97 -4.25 3.22
N LEU A 127 19.37 -5.08 4.07
CA LEU A 127 19.86 -6.44 4.33
C LEU A 127 19.55 -7.41 3.18
N PHE A 128 18.34 -7.35 2.62
CA PHE A 128 17.83 -8.41 1.75
C PHE A 128 17.61 -7.98 0.29
N TYR A 129 17.45 -6.69 0.06
CA TYR A 129 17.22 -6.06 -1.26
C TYR A 129 18.03 -4.79 -1.42
N PRO A 130 19.38 -4.86 -1.31
CA PRO A 130 20.26 -3.67 -1.26
C PRO A 130 20.10 -2.75 -2.49
N GLU A 131 19.70 -3.26 -3.63
CA GLU A 131 19.41 -2.48 -4.83
C GLU A 131 18.25 -1.50 -4.63
N LEU A 132 17.30 -1.82 -3.74
CA LEU A 132 16.19 -0.96 -3.37
C LEU A 132 16.54 0.07 -2.29
N SER A 133 17.77 0.09 -1.77
CA SER A 133 18.19 1.02 -0.70
C SER A 133 18.06 2.49 -1.08
N GLY A 134 18.07 2.79 -2.39
CA GLY A 134 17.84 4.13 -2.94
C GLY A 134 16.37 4.56 -2.97
N VAL A 135 15.42 3.71 -2.56
CA VAL A 135 14.02 4.09 -2.46
C VAL A 135 13.81 4.96 -1.22
N ILE A 136 13.46 6.24 -1.46
CA ILE A 136 13.41 7.27 -0.41
C ILE A 136 12.33 6.95 0.63
N GLN A 137 11.12 6.59 0.17
CA GLN A 137 10.01 6.23 1.07
C GLN A 137 9.31 4.95 0.60
N PRO A 138 9.84 3.77 0.92
CA PRO A 138 9.25 2.50 0.51
C PRO A 138 7.82 2.29 1.03
N LEU A 139 7.46 2.91 2.14
CA LEU A 139 6.14 2.81 2.79
C LEU A 139 5.22 4.01 2.48
N SER A 140 5.52 4.83 1.46
CA SER A 140 4.58 5.90 1.07
C SER A 140 3.26 5.32 0.56
N GLY A 141 2.15 5.95 0.90
CA GLY A 141 0.80 5.54 0.49
C GLY A 141 0.39 6.04 -0.89
N GLU A 142 1.19 6.91 -1.49
CA GLU A 142 0.97 7.52 -2.80
C GLU A 142 1.86 6.86 -3.83
N TYR A 143 1.28 5.96 -4.61
CA TYR A 143 1.99 5.19 -5.63
C TYR A 143 1.01 4.65 -6.67
N GLY A 144 1.55 4.08 -7.71
CA GLY A 144 0.75 3.44 -8.73
C GLY A 144 1.59 2.74 -9.78
N GLY A 145 0.92 2.15 -10.74
CA GLY A 145 1.59 1.39 -11.79
C GLY A 145 0.68 1.09 -12.97
N ARG A 146 1.26 0.40 -13.93
CA ARG A 146 0.51 -0.12 -15.08
C ARG A 146 -0.38 -1.26 -14.64
N ARG A 147 -1.65 -1.27 -15.06
CA ARG A 147 -2.60 -2.34 -14.78
C ARG A 147 -2.01 -3.71 -15.11
N LYS A 148 -1.45 -3.87 -16.33
CA LYS A 148 -0.82 -5.12 -16.80
C LYS A 148 0.32 -5.63 -15.91
N VAL A 149 0.92 -4.76 -15.10
CA VAL A 149 1.91 -5.15 -14.10
C VAL A 149 1.21 -5.51 -12.80
N LEU A 150 0.36 -4.62 -12.30
CA LEU A 150 -0.29 -4.75 -10.99
C LEU A 150 -1.20 -5.99 -10.90
N GLU A 151 -1.93 -6.32 -11.94
CA GLU A 151 -2.82 -7.49 -11.99
C GLU A 151 -2.09 -8.84 -11.92
N ASN A 152 -0.78 -8.84 -12.19
CA ASN A 152 0.10 -10.01 -12.12
C ASN A 152 0.87 -10.12 -10.79
N LEU A 153 0.63 -9.21 -9.85
CA LEU A 153 1.30 -9.21 -8.55
C LEU A 153 0.40 -9.80 -7.45
N THR A 154 1.03 -10.37 -6.44
CA THR A 154 0.34 -10.73 -5.21
C THR A 154 0.20 -9.51 -4.31
N PHE A 155 -0.91 -9.38 -3.60
CA PHE A 155 -1.15 -8.27 -2.70
C PHE A 155 -1.24 -8.77 -1.26
N PHE A 156 -0.40 -8.28 -0.38
CA PHE A 156 -0.65 -8.41 1.04
C PHE A 156 -1.90 -7.63 1.43
N THR A 157 -2.70 -8.18 2.33
CA THR A 157 -3.99 -7.56 2.67
C THR A 157 -3.86 -6.36 3.59
N GLY A 158 -2.82 -6.33 4.44
CA GLY A 158 -2.53 -5.28 5.40
C GLY A 158 -1.49 -4.25 4.94
N TYR A 159 -0.69 -3.80 5.90
CA TYR A 159 0.38 -2.81 5.70
C TYR A 159 1.64 -3.37 5.03
N GLY A 160 1.70 -4.66 4.76
CA GLY A 160 2.78 -5.26 3.97
C GLY A 160 2.69 -4.96 2.48
N VAL A 161 1.55 -4.43 2.01
CA VAL A 161 1.26 -4.24 0.59
C VAL A 161 2.27 -3.34 -0.12
N GLU A 162 2.65 -2.20 0.48
CA GLU A 162 3.61 -1.27 -0.12
C GLU A 162 4.97 -1.92 -0.34
N THR A 163 5.47 -2.62 0.68
CA THR A 163 6.76 -3.32 0.62
C THR A 163 6.68 -4.51 -0.32
N GLY A 164 5.59 -5.28 -0.26
CA GLY A 164 5.39 -6.44 -1.11
C GLY A 164 5.36 -6.10 -2.59
N LEU A 165 4.58 -5.09 -2.98
CA LEU A 165 4.50 -4.63 -4.37
C LEU A 165 5.84 -4.07 -4.87
N LEU A 166 6.55 -3.31 -4.03
CA LEU A 166 7.86 -2.78 -4.37
C LEU A 166 8.87 -3.90 -4.67
N ILE A 167 8.92 -4.93 -3.83
CA ILE A 167 9.76 -6.11 -4.00
C ILE A 167 9.37 -6.88 -5.26
N ASP A 168 8.08 -7.17 -5.44
CA ASP A 168 7.62 -7.93 -6.61
C ASP A 168 7.93 -7.23 -7.93
N VAL A 169 7.74 -5.91 -8.00
CA VAL A 169 8.09 -5.14 -9.21
C VAL A 169 9.60 -5.18 -9.44
N PHE A 170 10.40 -5.02 -8.40
CA PHE A 170 11.85 -5.11 -8.51
C PHE A 170 12.31 -6.48 -8.99
N GLU A 171 11.81 -7.56 -8.39
CA GLU A 171 12.20 -8.93 -8.76
C GLU A 171 11.77 -9.32 -10.17
N LYS A 172 10.60 -8.82 -10.64
CA LYS A 172 10.09 -9.17 -11.97
C LYS A 172 10.61 -8.27 -13.08
N TYR A 173 10.84 -6.98 -12.82
CA TYR A 173 11.12 -5.98 -13.86
C TYR A 173 12.40 -5.17 -13.63
N GLY A 174 13.07 -5.37 -12.50
CA GLY A 174 14.30 -4.66 -12.13
C GLY A 174 14.06 -3.24 -11.63
N LEU A 175 15.14 -2.63 -11.13
CA LEU A 175 15.10 -1.28 -10.54
C LEU A 175 14.74 -0.20 -11.57
N SER A 176 15.14 -0.35 -12.82
CA SER A 176 14.87 0.59 -13.91
C SER A 176 13.38 0.74 -14.25
N ALA A 177 12.55 -0.20 -13.82
CA ALA A 177 11.09 -0.14 -13.98
C ALA A 177 10.39 0.70 -12.90
N ILE A 178 11.13 1.16 -11.89
CA ILE A 178 10.60 1.90 -10.73
C ILE A 178 11.07 3.35 -10.82
N ALA A 179 10.13 4.29 -10.79
CA ALA A 179 10.41 5.70 -10.65
C ALA A 179 10.00 6.23 -9.27
N GLN A 180 10.62 7.32 -8.85
CA GLN A 180 10.29 8.04 -7.63
C GLN A 180 9.96 9.48 -7.95
N VAL A 181 8.97 10.06 -7.27
CA VAL A 181 8.52 11.44 -7.50
C VAL A 181 8.40 12.19 -6.19
N ASP A 182 8.94 13.41 -6.17
CA ASP A 182 8.83 14.31 -5.03
C ASP A 182 7.46 14.99 -5.02
N LEU A 183 6.66 14.67 -4.00
CA LEU A 183 5.34 15.25 -3.76
C LEU A 183 5.40 16.43 -2.79
N LEU A 184 6.60 16.86 -2.40
CA LEU A 184 7.01 17.94 -1.51
C LEU A 184 6.66 17.67 -0.04
N GLU A 185 5.46 17.89 0.40
CA GLU A 185 5.07 17.78 1.81
C GLU A 185 3.74 17.06 1.97
N ARG A 186 3.67 16.16 2.94
CA ARG A 186 2.43 15.52 3.39
C ARG A 186 2.20 15.75 4.88
N ILE A 187 1.06 16.34 5.20
CA ILE A 187 0.58 16.51 6.58
C ILE A 187 -0.44 15.43 6.88
N HIS A 188 -0.18 14.65 7.93
CA HIS A 188 -1.06 13.59 8.40
C HIS A 188 -1.03 13.49 9.92
N HIS A 189 -1.97 12.75 10.50
CA HIS A 189 -2.00 12.49 11.93
C HIS A 189 -0.94 11.46 12.32
N ASN A 190 -0.23 11.73 13.41
CA ASN A 190 0.78 10.82 13.95
C ASN A 190 0.12 9.60 14.60
N GLN A 191 0.62 8.43 14.26
CA GLN A 191 0.24 7.16 14.88
C GLN A 191 0.97 6.98 16.24
N SER A 192 0.30 6.28 17.17
CA SER A 192 0.92 5.88 18.44
C SER A 192 2.07 4.89 18.22
N LEU A 193 3.01 4.82 19.16
CA LEU A 193 4.12 3.87 19.08
C LEU A 193 3.63 2.42 18.97
N THR A 194 2.57 2.07 19.70
CA THR A 194 1.95 0.74 19.64
C THR A 194 1.39 0.42 18.25
N ALA A 195 0.73 1.38 17.59
CA ALA A 195 0.25 1.21 16.24
C ALA A 195 1.40 1.02 15.23
N LEU A 196 2.47 1.80 15.38
CA LEU A 196 3.68 1.68 14.55
C LEU A 196 4.40 0.35 14.76
N SER A 197 4.42 -0.17 16.00
CA SER A 197 4.99 -1.47 16.34
C SER A 197 4.24 -2.61 15.65
N ARG A 198 2.90 -2.54 15.63
CA ARG A 198 2.06 -3.51 14.87
C ARG A 198 2.34 -3.44 13.36
N MET A 199 2.45 -2.24 12.82
CA MET A 199 2.82 -2.04 11.41
C MET A 199 4.19 -2.62 11.10
N SER A 200 5.19 -2.41 11.98
CA SER A 200 6.53 -2.99 11.84
C SER A 200 6.48 -4.51 11.80
N PHE A 201 5.70 -5.13 12.70
CA PHE A 201 5.55 -6.58 12.75
C PHE A 201 4.98 -7.16 11.45
N VAL A 202 3.97 -6.51 10.87
CA VAL A 202 3.38 -6.88 9.56
C VAL A 202 4.41 -6.75 8.44
N ILE A 203 5.19 -5.67 8.41
CA ILE A 203 6.20 -5.45 7.36
C ILE A 203 7.30 -6.50 7.42
N ILE A 204 7.73 -6.89 8.63
CA ILE A 204 8.70 -7.98 8.81
C ILE A 204 8.14 -9.27 8.24
N GLN A 205 6.90 -9.65 8.57
CA GLN A 205 6.25 -10.84 8.01
C GLN A 205 6.20 -10.79 6.48
N ALA A 206 5.84 -9.64 5.90
CA ALA A 206 5.77 -9.47 4.45
C ALA A 206 7.13 -9.68 3.78
N VAL A 207 8.21 -9.10 4.32
CA VAL A 207 9.57 -9.27 3.78
C VAL A 207 10.02 -10.73 3.89
N LEU A 208 9.82 -11.38 5.05
CA LEU A 208 10.17 -12.78 5.25
C LEU A 208 9.43 -13.69 4.26
N LYS A 209 8.14 -13.44 4.02
CA LYS A 209 7.34 -14.20 3.06
C LYS A 209 7.82 -14.01 1.62
N LYS A 210 8.28 -12.81 1.24
CA LYS A 210 8.91 -12.58 -0.08
C LYS A 210 10.23 -13.32 -0.22
N LEU A 211 11.04 -13.36 0.85
CA LEU A 211 12.29 -14.13 0.86
C LEU A 211 12.04 -15.64 0.72
N GLU A 212 11.02 -16.19 1.39
CA GLU A 212 10.62 -17.59 1.22
C GLU A 212 10.25 -17.89 -0.24
N GLY A 213 9.48 -17.01 -0.87
CA GLY A 213 9.14 -17.10 -2.29
C GLY A 213 10.38 -17.06 -3.20
N ARG A 214 11.34 -16.19 -2.90
CA ARG A 214 12.61 -16.05 -3.64
C ARG A 214 13.50 -17.27 -3.51
N PHE A 215 13.65 -17.82 -2.31
CA PHE A 215 14.49 -19.00 -2.06
C PHE A 215 13.77 -20.31 -2.35
N LYS A 216 12.46 -20.29 -2.60
CA LYS A 216 11.59 -21.47 -2.83
C LYS A 216 11.65 -22.51 -1.71
N GLN A 217 11.88 -22.05 -0.50
CA GLN A 217 11.88 -22.88 0.71
C GLN A 217 11.43 -22.03 1.90
N PRO A 218 10.77 -22.64 2.89
CA PRO A 218 10.42 -21.94 4.11
C PRO A 218 11.70 -21.54 4.84
N LEU A 219 11.79 -20.28 5.27
CA LEU A 219 12.88 -19.81 6.11
C LEU A 219 12.66 -20.22 7.56
N PHE A 220 11.41 -20.42 7.94
CA PHE A 220 10.99 -20.84 9.27
C PHE A 220 9.85 -21.85 9.14
N GLU A 221 9.86 -22.91 9.94
CA GLU A 221 8.78 -23.91 9.96
C GLU A 221 7.45 -23.31 10.45
N ASP A 222 7.52 -22.34 11.36
CA ASP A 222 6.36 -21.60 11.85
C ASP A 222 6.77 -20.19 12.26
N ILE A 223 6.26 -19.18 11.56
CA ILE A 223 6.42 -17.78 11.96
C ILE A 223 5.32 -17.43 12.95
N ASN A 224 5.72 -17.01 14.15
CA ASN A 224 4.77 -16.54 15.16
C ASN A 224 3.90 -15.42 14.62
N ARG A 225 2.59 -15.63 14.64
CA ARG A 225 1.57 -14.69 14.16
C ARG A 225 0.93 -13.88 15.28
N SER A 226 1.28 -14.19 16.54
CA SER A 226 0.77 -13.49 17.71
C SER A 226 1.79 -12.50 18.22
N MET A 227 1.49 -11.23 18.09
CA MET A 227 2.30 -10.16 18.69
C MET A 227 1.93 -9.98 20.15
N LYS A 228 2.92 -10.10 21.03
CA LYS A 228 2.79 -9.84 22.47
C LYS A 228 3.29 -8.44 22.77
N ILE A 229 2.43 -7.58 23.28
CA ILE A 229 2.73 -6.18 23.58
C ILE A 229 2.65 -5.99 25.09
N VAL A 230 3.73 -5.49 25.70
CA VAL A 230 3.72 -5.12 27.10
C VAL A 230 2.97 -3.79 27.25
N GLN A 231 1.89 -3.80 28.01
CA GLN A 231 1.11 -2.62 28.36
C GLN A 231 1.30 -2.29 29.83
N TYR A 232 1.17 -0.99 30.16
CA TYR A 232 1.19 -0.51 31.53
C TYR A 232 -0.09 0.27 31.80
N GLU A 233 -0.87 -0.21 32.76
CA GLU A 233 -2.13 0.44 33.13
C GLU A 233 -2.35 0.31 34.66
N SER A 234 -2.77 1.38 35.29
CA SER A 234 -3.12 1.41 36.71
C SER A 234 -2.05 0.82 37.63
N GLY A 235 -0.75 1.08 37.34
CA GLY A 235 0.36 0.62 38.17
C GLY A 235 0.85 -0.80 37.87
N ASN A 236 0.25 -1.50 36.93
CA ASN A 236 0.58 -2.89 36.61
C ASN A 236 1.00 -3.05 35.14
N TYR A 237 1.92 -4.00 34.91
CA TYR A 237 2.27 -4.46 33.58
C TYR A 237 1.45 -5.71 33.22
N TYR A 238 0.95 -5.76 31.97
CA TYR A 238 0.30 -6.94 31.44
C TYR A 238 0.68 -7.16 29.97
N LEU A 239 0.49 -8.39 29.47
CA LEU A 239 0.72 -8.74 28.08
C LEU A 239 -0.60 -8.70 27.33
N GLU A 240 -0.69 -7.79 26.37
CA GLU A 240 -1.72 -7.82 25.35
C GLU A 240 -1.26 -8.76 24.23
N VAL A 241 -2.02 -9.82 23.94
CA VAL A 241 -1.73 -10.73 22.84
C VAL A 241 -2.68 -10.41 21.69
N LYS A 242 -2.11 -10.11 20.53
CA LYS A 242 -2.88 -9.86 19.31
C LYS A 242 -2.42 -10.78 18.19
N GLU A 243 -3.34 -11.52 17.61
CA GLU A 243 -3.08 -12.16 16.34
C GLU A 243 -2.99 -11.11 15.24
N ILE A 244 -1.85 -11.10 14.55
CA ILE A 244 -1.58 -10.22 13.42
C ILE A 244 -1.03 -11.08 12.29
N ILE A 245 -1.91 -11.42 11.35
CA ILE A 245 -1.59 -12.29 10.24
C ILE A 245 -1.57 -11.45 8.97
N GLU A 246 -0.40 -11.29 8.37
CA GLU A 246 -0.31 -10.75 7.04
C GLU A 246 -0.64 -11.86 6.03
N GLN A 247 -1.75 -11.69 5.36
CA GLN A 247 -2.22 -12.61 4.33
C GLN A 247 -2.00 -11.99 2.96
N ASP A 248 -1.93 -12.84 1.93
CA ASP A 248 -1.84 -12.40 0.54
C ASP A 248 -3.08 -12.78 -0.26
N ARG A 249 -3.35 -11.96 -1.25
CA ARG A 249 -4.29 -12.20 -2.33
C ARG A 249 -3.53 -12.64 -3.58
N PRO A 250 -4.06 -13.58 -4.34
CA PRO A 250 -3.44 -14.02 -5.58
C PRO A 250 -3.42 -12.86 -6.61
N PRO A 251 -2.60 -12.95 -7.65
CA PRO A 251 -2.67 -12.05 -8.77
C PRO A 251 -4.10 -11.93 -9.29
N MET A 252 -4.57 -10.70 -9.52
CA MET A 252 -5.95 -10.44 -9.93
C MET A 252 -6.28 -11.15 -11.26
N ILE A 253 -5.31 -11.25 -12.15
CA ILE A 253 -5.44 -11.95 -13.44
C ILE A 253 -5.72 -13.46 -13.31
N SER A 254 -5.48 -14.05 -12.14
CA SER A 254 -5.80 -15.46 -11.90
C SER A 254 -7.28 -15.72 -11.60
N LEU A 255 -8.08 -14.66 -11.44
CA LEU A 255 -9.49 -14.77 -11.10
C LEU A 255 -10.35 -14.91 -12.36
N PRO A 256 -11.21 -15.93 -12.46
CA PRO A 256 -12.11 -16.10 -13.60
C PRO A 256 -12.99 -14.87 -13.88
N GLU A 257 -13.50 -14.22 -12.83
CA GLU A 257 -14.35 -13.04 -12.95
C GLU A 257 -13.58 -11.83 -13.51
N TYR A 258 -12.30 -11.70 -13.16
CA TYR A 258 -11.44 -10.65 -13.69
C TYR A 258 -11.17 -10.88 -15.18
N LEU A 259 -10.82 -12.11 -15.54
CA LEU A 259 -10.59 -12.49 -16.93
C LEU A 259 -11.84 -12.30 -17.79
N ALA A 260 -12.98 -12.75 -17.32
CA ALA A 260 -14.24 -12.55 -18.02
C ALA A 260 -14.57 -11.06 -18.26
N LYS A 261 -14.16 -10.19 -17.33
CA LYS A 261 -14.42 -8.75 -17.41
C LYS A 261 -13.46 -8.01 -18.32
N PHE A 262 -12.16 -8.31 -18.24
CA PHE A 262 -11.10 -7.53 -18.88
C PHE A 262 -10.51 -8.21 -20.11
N TYR A 263 -10.63 -9.53 -20.21
CA TYR A 263 -10.03 -10.38 -21.26
C TYR A 263 -11.05 -11.37 -21.86
N PRO A 264 -12.27 -10.92 -22.24
CA PRO A 264 -13.36 -11.85 -22.63
C PRO A 264 -13.05 -12.68 -23.86
N ASN A 265 -12.07 -12.27 -24.67
CA ASN A 265 -11.69 -12.94 -25.93
C ASN A 265 -10.39 -13.75 -25.82
N GLU A 266 -9.69 -13.70 -24.69
CA GLU A 266 -8.49 -14.51 -24.49
C GLU A 266 -8.91 -15.90 -24.00
N LYS A 267 -8.75 -16.92 -24.87
CA LYS A 267 -8.86 -18.32 -24.45
C LYS A 267 -7.64 -18.66 -23.61
N ILE A 268 -7.84 -18.91 -22.33
CA ILE A 268 -6.83 -19.38 -21.38
C ILE A 268 -6.62 -20.88 -21.57
#